data_adf52928a2dbd05bd482a5b8d57e6614
#
_entry.id   adf52928a2dbd05bd482a5b8d57e6614
#
_cell.length_a   1.000
_cell.length_b   1.000
_cell.length_c   1.000
_cell.angle_alpha   90.00
_cell.angle_beta   90.00
_cell.angle_gamma   90.00
#
_symmetry.space_group_name_H-M   'P 1'
#
loop_
_entity.id
_entity.type
_entity.pdbx_description
1 polymer ?
#
loop_
_entity_poly.entity_id
_entity_poly.type
_entity_poly.pdbx_seq_one_letter_code
_entity_poly.pdbx_strand_id
1 'polypeptide(L)'
;METVAGGGAPTTDSKPCPACGESIRASALKCRFCGEDIEAFVAKREATVEKTLFSGRPSALYSIGRWVLTLLTIGIAGLCYWIASLSTRFEITTQRVRIERGVFSRSRQDTEIYRIDDITLEQPFGMRMLGHAILFLRSTDRSTPEIRLYGVPGLAALSEKLRECSLRERERRGVKVWTQA
;
A
#
# COMPACT_ATOMS: atom_id res chain seq x y z
N MET A 1 21.59 -29.96 57.25
CA MET A 1 22.36 -29.14 56.26
C MET A 1 21.54 -29.06 54.99
N GLU A 2 20.70 -28.00 54.95
CA GLU A 2 19.85 -27.72 53.80
C GLU A 2 20.62 -26.86 52.78
N THR A 3 20.77 -27.36 51.58
CA THR A 3 21.26 -26.61 50.44
C THR A 3 20.06 -25.99 49.68
N VAL A 4 19.85 -24.72 49.91
CA VAL A 4 18.86 -23.89 49.18
C VAL A 4 19.35 -23.68 47.76
N ALA A 5 18.69 -24.36 46.81
CA ALA A 5 18.82 -24.07 45.40
C ALA A 5 18.07 -22.75 45.10
N GLY A 6 18.84 -21.69 44.86
CA GLY A 6 18.34 -20.37 44.42
C GLY A 6 17.81 -20.45 42.99
N GLY A 7 16.54 -20.71 42.84
CA GLY A 7 15.79 -20.50 41.61
C GLY A 7 15.62 -19.01 41.38
N GLY A 8 16.49 -18.39 40.54
CA GLY A 8 16.31 -17.02 40.13
C GLY A 8 15.04 -16.91 39.27
N ALA A 9 14.01 -16.22 39.78
CA ALA A 9 12.84 -15.87 39.04
C ALA A 9 13.23 -15.14 37.75
N PRO A 10 12.54 -15.36 36.61
CA PRO A 10 12.80 -14.62 35.38
C PRO A 10 12.52 -13.15 35.65
N THR A 11 13.57 -12.35 35.71
CA THR A 11 13.45 -10.90 35.84
C THR A 11 12.76 -10.38 34.60
N THR A 12 11.66 -9.67 34.79
CA THR A 12 10.78 -9.03 33.79
C THR A 12 11.49 -8.00 32.91
N ASP A 13 12.82 -7.93 32.97
CA ASP A 13 13.66 -6.90 32.33
C ASP A 13 14.51 -7.44 31.17
N SER A 14 14.15 -8.59 30.61
CA SER A 14 14.86 -9.17 29.47
C SER A 14 13.92 -9.40 28.27
N LYS A 15 14.40 -9.13 27.05
CA LYS A 15 13.73 -9.39 25.77
C LYS A 15 14.64 -10.23 24.87
N PRO A 16 14.11 -11.10 24.01
CA PRO A 16 14.91 -11.77 23.00
C PRO A 16 15.38 -10.76 21.93
N CYS A 17 16.62 -10.87 21.50
CA CYS A 17 17.16 -10.07 20.41
C CYS A 17 16.45 -10.46 19.09
N PRO A 18 15.89 -9.53 18.32
CA PRO A 18 15.18 -9.85 17.09
C PRO A 18 16.10 -10.34 15.95
N ALA A 19 17.43 -10.15 16.07
CA ALA A 19 18.40 -10.57 15.07
C ALA A 19 19.00 -11.95 15.36
N CYS A 20 19.43 -12.23 16.61
CA CYS A 20 20.09 -13.49 16.96
C CYS A 20 19.31 -14.37 17.94
N GLY A 21 18.20 -13.89 18.52
CA GLY A 21 17.37 -14.65 19.46
C GLY A 21 17.88 -14.68 20.91
N GLU A 22 19.10 -14.22 21.19
CA GLU A 22 19.68 -14.24 22.51
C GLU A 22 18.99 -13.27 23.48
N SER A 23 18.94 -13.61 24.77
CA SER A 23 18.34 -12.79 25.80
C SER A 23 19.18 -11.56 26.12
N ILE A 24 18.60 -10.38 25.96
CA ILE A 24 19.19 -9.08 26.21
C ILE A 24 18.34 -8.26 27.17
N ARG A 25 18.88 -7.22 27.78
CA ARG A 25 18.10 -6.30 28.63
C ARG A 25 16.99 -5.64 27.80
N ALA A 26 15.81 -5.46 28.37
CA ALA A 26 14.67 -4.82 27.70
C ALA A 26 15.00 -3.39 27.20
N SER A 27 15.81 -2.65 27.96
CA SER A 27 16.30 -1.29 27.63
C SER A 27 17.52 -1.25 26.69
N ALA A 28 18.04 -2.41 26.23
CA ALA A 28 19.22 -2.42 25.38
C ALA A 28 18.92 -1.87 23.98
N LEU A 29 19.70 -0.89 23.51
CA LEU A 29 19.64 -0.33 22.15
C LEU A 29 20.45 -1.17 21.15
N LYS A 30 21.54 -1.82 21.63
CA LYS A 30 22.39 -2.71 20.84
C LYS A 30 22.49 -4.08 21.48
N CYS A 31 22.53 -5.12 20.67
CA CYS A 31 22.74 -6.47 21.14
C CYS A 31 24.22 -6.69 21.45
N ARG A 32 24.53 -7.14 22.68
CA ARG A 32 25.91 -7.45 23.09
C ARG A 32 26.51 -8.68 22.43
N PHE A 33 25.68 -9.56 21.84
CA PHE A 33 26.08 -10.81 21.21
C PHE A 33 26.36 -10.66 19.72
N CYS A 34 25.43 -10.02 18.96
CA CYS A 34 25.57 -9.83 17.52
C CYS A 34 25.98 -8.41 17.11
N GLY A 35 26.01 -7.45 18.05
CA GLY A 35 26.40 -6.06 17.76
C GLY A 35 25.34 -5.25 17.00
N GLU A 36 24.22 -5.86 16.62
CA GLU A 36 23.17 -5.21 15.83
C GLU A 36 22.44 -4.14 16.65
N ASP A 37 22.12 -3.02 16.01
CA ASP A 37 21.25 -1.98 16.56
C ASP A 37 19.81 -2.45 16.48
N ILE A 38 19.16 -2.59 17.64
CA ILE A 38 17.84 -3.23 17.74
C ILE A 38 16.76 -2.37 17.13
N GLU A 39 16.82 -1.05 17.33
CA GLU A 39 15.82 -0.12 16.77
C GLU A 39 15.94 -0.05 15.25
N ALA A 40 17.16 0.08 14.75
CA ALA A 40 17.42 0.08 13.31
C ALA A 40 17.01 -1.23 12.64
N PHE A 41 17.27 -2.38 13.29
CA PHE A 41 16.88 -3.70 12.80
C PHE A 41 15.34 -3.87 12.75
N VAL A 42 14.64 -3.47 13.80
CA VAL A 42 13.17 -3.53 13.87
C VAL A 42 12.56 -2.60 12.83
N ALA A 43 13.02 -1.35 12.75
CA ALA A 43 12.57 -0.38 11.76
C ALA A 43 12.77 -0.87 10.31
N LYS A 44 13.93 -1.49 10.02
CA LYS A 44 14.23 -2.09 8.73
C LYS A 44 13.30 -3.26 8.42
N ARG A 45 13.02 -4.10 9.40
CA ARG A 45 12.10 -5.24 9.27
C ARG A 45 10.66 -4.78 9.05
N GLU A 46 10.20 -3.78 9.82
CA GLU A 46 8.87 -3.19 9.65
C GLU A 46 8.70 -2.50 8.30
N ALA A 47 9.72 -1.80 7.82
CA ALA A 47 9.74 -1.21 6.48
C ALA A 47 9.70 -2.27 5.37
N THR A 48 10.13 -3.51 5.64
CA THR A 48 10.12 -4.62 4.68
C THR A 48 8.76 -5.32 4.63
N VAL A 49 7.96 -5.23 5.70
CA VAL A 49 6.63 -5.86 5.75
C VAL A 49 5.67 -5.13 4.82
N GLU A 50 5.05 -5.88 3.92
CA GLU A 50 4.03 -5.37 3.02
C GLU A 50 2.79 -4.97 3.82
N LYS A 51 2.40 -3.68 3.77
CA LYS A 51 1.20 -3.15 4.42
C LYS A 51 0.17 -2.77 3.37
N THR A 52 -1.08 -3.14 3.60
CA THR A 52 -2.18 -2.72 2.72
C THR A 52 -2.51 -1.25 2.98
N LEU A 53 -2.39 -0.42 1.96
CA LEU A 53 -2.76 1.00 1.99
C LEU A 53 -4.24 1.19 1.67
N PHE A 54 -4.76 0.40 0.72
CA PHE A 54 -6.16 0.42 0.34
C PHE A 54 -6.56 -0.95 -0.22
N SER A 55 -7.75 -1.42 0.17
CA SER A 55 -8.39 -2.58 -0.42
C SER A 55 -9.87 -2.31 -0.54
N GLY A 56 -10.39 -2.28 -1.77
CA GLY A 56 -11.79 -1.94 -1.98
C GLY A 56 -12.21 -1.97 -3.44
N ARG A 57 -13.45 -1.54 -3.66
CA ARG A 57 -14.05 -1.39 -4.97
C ARG A 57 -14.24 0.08 -5.31
N PRO A 58 -14.17 0.45 -6.59
CA PRO A 58 -14.46 1.82 -7.01
C PRO A 58 -15.93 2.16 -6.75
N SER A 59 -16.21 3.40 -6.40
CA SER A 59 -17.59 3.91 -6.32
C SER A 59 -18.23 3.89 -7.70
N ALA A 60 -19.49 3.45 -7.80
CA ALA A 60 -20.21 3.38 -9.06
C ALA A 60 -20.48 4.78 -9.64
N LEU A 61 -20.83 5.72 -8.79
CA LEU A 61 -21.23 7.10 -9.12
C LEU A 61 -20.21 8.12 -8.65
N TYR A 62 -18.99 8.04 -9.17
CA TYR A 62 -17.88 8.94 -8.78
C TYR A 62 -17.84 10.26 -9.59
N SER A 63 -18.77 10.49 -10.52
CA SER A 63 -18.83 11.70 -11.35
C SER A 63 -20.25 12.21 -11.48
N ILE A 64 -20.43 13.55 -11.53
CA ILE A 64 -21.74 14.19 -11.75
C ILE A 64 -22.36 13.73 -13.06
N GLY A 65 -21.58 13.55 -14.14
CA GLY A 65 -22.08 13.04 -15.40
C GLY A 65 -22.75 11.68 -15.29
N ARG A 66 -22.24 10.78 -14.46
CA ARG A 66 -22.85 9.48 -14.17
C ARG A 66 -24.14 9.61 -13.40
N TRP A 67 -24.23 10.55 -12.47
CA TRP A 67 -25.45 10.87 -11.75
C TRP A 67 -26.55 11.38 -12.69
N VAL A 68 -26.22 12.36 -13.55
CA VAL A 68 -27.16 12.91 -14.54
C VAL A 68 -27.63 11.81 -15.50
N LEU A 69 -26.72 11.00 -16.02
CA LEU A 69 -27.07 9.89 -16.91
C LEU A 69 -27.95 8.84 -16.23
N THR A 70 -27.69 8.54 -14.96
CA THR A 70 -28.52 7.61 -14.17
C THR A 70 -29.93 8.16 -13.99
N LEU A 71 -30.09 9.44 -13.70
CA LEU A 71 -31.41 10.09 -13.60
C LEU A 71 -32.12 10.10 -14.95
N LEU A 72 -31.42 10.44 -16.04
CA LEU A 72 -31.99 10.52 -17.38
C LEU A 72 -32.47 9.15 -17.89
N THR A 73 -31.79 8.07 -17.51
CA THR A 73 -32.15 6.69 -17.94
C THR A 73 -32.98 5.94 -16.90
N ILE A 74 -33.68 6.67 -16.00
CA ILE A 74 -34.58 6.08 -14.99
C ILE A 74 -33.88 4.97 -14.17
N GLY A 75 -32.61 5.20 -13.82
CA GLY A 75 -31.83 4.28 -12.99
C GLY A 75 -31.13 3.12 -13.72
N ILE A 76 -31.43 2.83 -14.98
CA ILE A 76 -30.84 1.71 -15.73
C ILE A 76 -29.32 1.86 -15.84
N ALA A 77 -28.82 3.06 -16.16
CA ALA A 77 -27.39 3.32 -16.20
C ALA A 77 -26.73 3.16 -14.82
N GLY A 78 -27.43 3.54 -13.75
CA GLY A 78 -26.95 3.34 -12.37
C GLY A 78 -26.75 1.87 -12.03
N LEU A 79 -27.70 1.02 -12.43
CA LEU A 79 -27.59 -0.43 -12.25
C LEU A 79 -26.39 -1.00 -13.03
N CYS A 80 -26.19 -0.58 -14.27
CA CYS A 80 -25.01 -0.99 -15.06
C CYS A 80 -23.70 -0.54 -14.41
N TYR A 81 -23.63 0.70 -13.91
CA TYR A 81 -22.44 1.20 -13.21
C TYR A 81 -22.19 0.47 -11.90
N TRP A 82 -23.25 0.10 -11.18
CA TRP A 82 -23.13 -0.68 -9.96
C TRP A 82 -22.58 -2.08 -10.23
N ILE A 83 -23.10 -2.79 -11.24
CA ILE A 83 -22.58 -4.09 -11.65
C ILE A 83 -21.11 -3.99 -12.09
N ALA A 84 -20.76 -2.95 -12.89
CA ALA A 84 -19.38 -2.71 -13.31
C ALA A 84 -18.45 -2.43 -12.12
N SER A 85 -18.91 -1.73 -11.10
CA SER A 85 -18.16 -1.47 -9.87
C SER A 85 -17.90 -2.76 -9.08
N LEU A 86 -18.86 -3.69 -9.06
CA LEU A 86 -18.68 -4.99 -8.41
C LEU A 86 -17.64 -5.87 -9.12
N SER A 87 -17.44 -5.67 -10.41
CA SER A 87 -16.49 -6.43 -11.22
C SER A 87 -15.04 -5.97 -11.09
N THR A 88 -14.79 -4.84 -10.44
CA THR A 88 -13.43 -4.28 -10.28
C THR A 88 -13.06 -4.21 -8.82
N ARG A 89 -11.88 -4.71 -8.48
CA ARG A 89 -11.29 -4.60 -7.13
C ARG A 89 -9.90 -4.03 -7.23
N PHE A 90 -9.61 -3.03 -6.41
CA PHE A 90 -8.29 -2.46 -6.22
C PHE A 90 -7.72 -2.92 -4.89
N GLU A 91 -6.49 -3.39 -4.91
CA GLU A 91 -5.70 -3.70 -3.73
C GLU A 91 -4.34 -3.01 -3.87
N ILE A 92 -4.10 -2.03 -3.01
CA ILE A 92 -2.90 -1.20 -3.05
C ILE A 92 -2.15 -1.45 -1.75
N THR A 93 -0.93 -1.93 -1.88
CA THR A 93 -0.03 -2.19 -0.76
C THR A 93 1.19 -1.28 -0.85
N THR A 94 2.08 -1.34 0.12
CA THR A 94 3.34 -0.58 0.11
C THR A 94 4.35 -1.07 -0.93
N GLN A 95 4.14 -2.25 -1.54
CA GLN A 95 5.09 -2.86 -2.47
C GLN A 95 4.53 -3.07 -3.87
N ARG A 96 3.20 -3.23 -4.01
CA ARG A 96 2.54 -3.51 -5.29
C ARG A 96 1.15 -2.89 -5.40
N VAL A 97 0.73 -2.64 -6.63
CA VAL A 97 -0.63 -2.27 -6.99
C VAL A 97 -1.24 -3.44 -7.75
N ARG A 98 -2.32 -3.98 -7.21
CA ARG A 98 -3.06 -5.10 -7.78
C ARG A 98 -4.44 -4.66 -8.23
N ILE A 99 -4.80 -5.00 -9.46
CA ILE A 99 -6.11 -4.73 -10.02
C ILE A 99 -6.73 -6.03 -10.49
N GLU A 100 -7.85 -6.37 -9.92
CA GLU A 100 -8.66 -7.50 -10.36
C GLU A 100 -9.88 -6.96 -11.11
N ARG A 101 -10.10 -7.45 -12.32
CA ARG A 101 -11.25 -7.11 -13.14
C ARG A 101 -11.95 -8.36 -13.65
N GLY A 102 -13.26 -8.30 -13.69
CA GLY A 102 -14.11 -9.32 -14.31
C GLY A 102 -15.08 -10.00 -13.36
N VAL A 103 -16.27 -10.32 -13.89
CA VAL A 103 -17.33 -11.07 -13.20
C VAL A 103 -17.24 -12.56 -13.55
N PHE A 104 -17.19 -12.87 -14.83
CA PHE A 104 -17.13 -14.26 -15.33
C PHE A 104 -15.69 -14.72 -15.62
N SER A 105 -14.88 -13.84 -16.18
CA SER A 105 -13.44 -14.08 -16.41
C SER A 105 -12.65 -13.08 -15.57
N ARG A 106 -11.78 -13.59 -14.70
CA ARG A 106 -10.96 -12.74 -13.81
C ARG A 106 -9.62 -12.48 -14.47
N SER A 107 -9.34 -11.20 -14.72
CA SER A 107 -8.01 -10.72 -15.07
C SER A 107 -7.40 -10.04 -13.85
N ARG A 108 -6.19 -10.47 -13.48
CA ARG A 108 -5.40 -9.86 -12.40
C ARG A 108 -4.17 -9.23 -13.01
N GLN A 109 -3.96 -7.97 -12.69
CA GLN A 109 -2.78 -7.21 -13.04
C GLN A 109 -2.06 -6.82 -11.75
N ASP A 110 -0.82 -7.25 -11.60
CA ASP A 110 0.04 -6.93 -10.47
C ASP A 110 1.21 -6.07 -10.99
N THR A 111 1.37 -4.87 -10.45
CA THR A 111 2.48 -3.98 -10.80
C THR A 111 3.23 -3.60 -9.53
N GLU A 112 4.52 -3.78 -9.52
CA GLU A 112 5.38 -3.43 -8.40
C GLU A 112 5.60 -1.91 -8.35
N ILE A 113 5.50 -1.32 -7.15
CA ILE A 113 5.52 0.15 -6.95
C ILE A 113 6.84 0.77 -7.41
N TYR A 114 7.98 0.08 -7.27
CA TYR A 114 9.28 0.61 -7.71
C TYR A 114 9.36 0.82 -9.24
N ARG A 115 8.48 0.17 -10.03
CA ARG A 115 8.37 0.35 -11.49
C ARG A 115 7.50 1.52 -11.90
N ILE A 116 6.83 2.18 -10.94
CA ILE A 116 5.98 3.34 -11.22
C ILE A 116 6.88 4.57 -11.32
N ASP A 117 6.98 5.13 -12.53
CA ASP A 117 7.84 6.29 -12.80
C ASP A 117 7.13 7.60 -12.54
N ASP A 118 5.84 7.67 -12.89
CA ASP A 118 5.06 8.89 -12.76
C ASP A 118 3.72 8.65 -12.09
N ILE A 119 3.32 9.60 -11.23
CA ILE A 119 2.08 9.57 -10.48
C ILE A 119 1.38 10.92 -10.73
N THR A 120 0.33 10.90 -11.55
CA THR A 120 -0.45 12.09 -11.90
C THR A 120 -1.85 12.00 -11.31
N LEU A 121 -2.24 13.01 -10.52
CA LEU A 121 -3.58 13.13 -9.96
C LEU A 121 -4.39 14.14 -10.77
N GLU A 122 -5.50 13.71 -11.35
CA GLU A 122 -6.43 14.58 -12.06
C GLU A 122 -7.76 14.69 -11.30
N GLN A 123 -8.27 15.90 -11.19
CA GLN A 123 -9.56 16.18 -10.56
C GLN A 123 -10.46 17.01 -11.51
N PRO A 124 -11.13 16.37 -12.48
CA PRO A 124 -12.13 17.02 -13.30
C PRO A 124 -13.19 17.68 -12.43
N PHE A 125 -13.71 18.83 -12.87
CA PHE A 125 -14.67 19.66 -12.09
C PHE A 125 -15.84 18.84 -11.53
N GLY A 126 -16.45 17.97 -12.34
CA GLY A 126 -17.57 17.12 -11.92
C GLY A 126 -17.22 16.05 -10.88
N MET A 127 -15.93 15.65 -10.77
CA MET A 127 -15.46 14.73 -9.73
C MET A 127 -15.03 15.49 -8.48
N ARG A 128 -14.46 16.67 -8.66
CA ARG A 128 -14.02 17.53 -7.55
C ARG A 128 -15.18 17.90 -6.62
N MET A 129 -16.35 18.20 -7.18
CA MET A 129 -17.56 18.48 -6.39
C MET A 129 -18.02 17.29 -5.52
N LEU A 130 -17.73 16.05 -5.95
CA LEU A 130 -18.07 14.82 -5.22
C LEU A 130 -16.88 14.30 -4.37
N GLY A 131 -15.79 15.06 -4.28
CA GLY A 131 -14.59 14.65 -3.54
C GLY A 131 -13.82 13.47 -4.16
N HIS A 132 -14.05 13.19 -5.45
CA HIS A 132 -13.38 12.12 -6.18
C HIS A 132 -12.27 12.65 -7.09
N ALA A 133 -11.32 11.79 -7.42
CA ALA A 133 -10.21 12.05 -8.32
C ALA A 133 -9.93 10.81 -9.19
N ILE A 134 -9.07 10.98 -10.18
CA ILE A 134 -8.49 9.91 -10.98
C ILE A 134 -6.98 9.96 -10.75
N LEU A 135 -6.39 8.83 -10.43
CA LEU A 135 -4.94 8.70 -10.28
C LEU A 135 -4.40 7.87 -11.46
N PHE A 136 -3.50 8.48 -12.21
CA PHE A 136 -2.76 7.84 -13.29
C PHE A 136 -1.39 7.43 -12.76
N LEU A 137 -1.08 6.16 -12.86
CA LEU A 137 0.22 5.59 -12.52
C LEU A 137 0.86 5.11 -13.82
N ARG A 138 1.97 5.73 -14.22
CA ARG A 138 2.74 5.29 -15.38
C ARG A 138 3.86 4.37 -14.92
N SER A 139 3.94 3.20 -15.56
CA SER A 139 4.90 2.16 -15.23
C SER A 139 5.85 1.88 -16.40
N THR A 140 7.09 1.53 -16.10
CA THR A 140 8.06 0.97 -17.08
C THR A 140 7.70 -0.44 -17.53
N ASP A 141 6.66 -1.05 -16.96
CA ASP A 141 6.24 -2.39 -17.36
C ASP A 141 5.53 -2.35 -18.71
N ARG A 142 6.06 -3.10 -19.70
CA ARG A 142 5.48 -3.18 -21.03
C ARG A 142 4.09 -3.80 -21.07
N SER A 143 3.76 -4.66 -20.12
CA SER A 143 2.46 -5.32 -20.02
C SER A 143 1.37 -4.39 -19.47
N THR A 144 1.74 -3.46 -18.59
CA THR A 144 0.86 -2.49 -17.93
C THR A 144 1.50 -1.11 -17.90
N PRO A 145 1.60 -0.41 -19.05
CA PRO A 145 2.28 0.88 -19.10
C PRO A 145 1.53 1.98 -18.35
N GLU A 146 0.23 1.86 -18.22
CA GLU A 146 -0.61 2.84 -17.53
C GLU A 146 -1.69 2.17 -16.68
N ILE A 147 -1.79 2.58 -15.44
CA ILE A 147 -2.80 2.14 -14.48
C ILE A 147 -3.66 3.33 -14.10
N ARG A 148 -4.98 3.18 -14.22
CA ARG A 148 -5.96 4.21 -13.84
C ARG A 148 -6.75 3.75 -12.63
N LEU A 149 -6.63 4.49 -11.53
CA LEU A 149 -7.41 4.31 -10.31
C LEU A 149 -8.50 5.39 -10.27
N TYR A 150 -9.74 4.98 -10.15
CA TYR A 150 -10.90 5.87 -10.12
C TYR A 150 -11.92 5.42 -9.09
N GLY A 151 -12.75 6.35 -8.63
CA GLY A 151 -13.83 6.03 -7.70
C GLY A 151 -13.37 5.57 -6.32
N VAL A 152 -12.11 5.78 -5.96
CA VAL A 152 -11.54 5.49 -4.65
C VAL A 152 -11.60 6.77 -3.80
N PRO A 153 -12.12 6.71 -2.59
CA PRO A 153 -12.11 7.87 -1.69
C PRO A 153 -10.69 8.17 -1.22
N GLY A 154 -10.37 9.46 -1.04
CA GLY A 154 -9.08 9.88 -0.49
C GLY A 154 -7.87 9.64 -1.40
N LEU A 155 -8.05 9.59 -2.74
CA LEU A 155 -6.97 9.37 -3.71
C LEU A 155 -5.82 10.36 -3.59
N ALA A 156 -6.06 11.61 -3.17
CA ALA A 156 -5.01 12.60 -2.97
C ALA A 156 -4.03 12.16 -1.87
N ALA A 157 -4.54 11.78 -0.69
CA ALA A 157 -3.71 11.28 0.40
C ALA A 157 -3.03 9.94 0.04
N LEU A 158 -3.71 9.10 -0.75
CA LEU A 158 -3.16 7.84 -1.22
C LEU A 158 -2.02 8.05 -2.22
N SER A 159 -2.12 9.05 -3.11
CA SER A 159 -1.08 9.39 -4.08
C SER A 159 0.23 9.80 -3.41
N GLU A 160 0.16 10.60 -2.35
CA GLU A 160 1.34 10.98 -1.56
C GLU A 160 2.00 9.78 -0.89
N LYS A 161 1.21 8.91 -0.26
CA LYS A 161 1.74 7.67 0.32
C LYS A 161 2.36 6.74 -0.72
N LEU A 162 1.76 6.63 -1.91
CA LEU A 162 2.32 5.83 -3.00
C LEU A 162 3.65 6.40 -3.49
N ARG A 163 3.76 7.73 -3.62
CA ARG A 163 5.01 8.40 -3.98
C ARG A 163 6.10 8.11 -2.96
N GLU A 164 5.80 8.26 -1.66
CA GLU A 164 6.73 7.94 -0.59
C GLU A 164 7.16 6.47 -0.63
N CYS A 165 6.21 5.54 -0.81
CA CYS A 165 6.51 4.11 -0.92
C CYS A 165 7.36 3.80 -2.15
N SER A 166 7.10 4.44 -3.32
CA SER A 166 7.87 4.21 -4.54
C SER A 166 9.33 4.65 -4.39
N LEU A 167 9.58 5.80 -3.78
CA LEU A 167 10.93 6.29 -3.49
C LEU A 167 11.66 5.35 -2.54
N ARG A 168 11.03 4.95 -1.45
CA ARG A 168 11.61 4.03 -0.46
C ARG A 168 11.95 2.66 -1.06
N GLU A 169 11.06 2.10 -1.90
CA GLU A 169 11.31 0.81 -2.56
C GLU A 169 12.40 0.89 -3.63
N ARG A 170 12.52 2.01 -4.34
CA ARG A 170 13.61 2.27 -5.29
C ARG A 170 14.95 2.36 -4.58
N GLU A 171 15.04 3.10 -3.47
CA GLU A 171 16.26 3.17 -2.64
C GLU A 171 16.66 1.79 -2.13
N ARG A 172 15.69 1.02 -1.62
CA ARG A 172 15.93 -0.33 -1.10
C ARG A 172 16.48 -1.29 -2.16
N ARG A 173 16.02 -1.15 -3.40
CA ARG A 173 16.44 -1.99 -4.55
C ARG A 173 17.64 -1.44 -5.30
N GLY A 174 18.17 -0.28 -4.91
CA GLY A 174 19.30 0.38 -5.57
C GLY A 174 19.00 0.85 -6.99
N VAL A 175 17.72 1.07 -7.32
CA VAL A 175 17.32 1.58 -8.62
C VAL A 175 17.66 3.06 -8.71
N LYS A 176 18.63 3.44 -9.56
CA LYS A 176 18.99 4.84 -9.78
C LYS A 176 17.85 5.55 -10.51
N VAL A 177 17.34 6.61 -9.90
CA VAL A 177 16.41 7.54 -10.55
C VAL A 177 17.23 8.40 -11.50
N TRP A 178 17.07 8.21 -12.81
CA TRP A 178 17.60 9.14 -13.80
C TRP A 178 16.69 10.36 -13.82
N THR A 179 17.08 11.41 -13.11
CA THR A 179 16.45 12.71 -13.25
C THR A 179 16.89 13.25 -14.61
N GLN A 180 16.01 13.22 -15.61
CA GLN A 180 16.22 13.99 -16.81
C GLN A 180 16.10 15.46 -16.44
N ALA A 181 17.23 16.17 -16.53
CA ALA A 181 17.32 17.62 -16.38
C ALA A 181 16.72 18.31 -17.60
#